data_0509ea868e4e6d9f453d089a79844aad
#
_entry.id   0509ea868e4e6d9f453d089a79844aad
#
_cell.length_a   1.000
_cell.length_b   1.000
_cell.length_c   1.000
_cell.angle_alpha   90.00
_cell.angle_beta   90.00
_cell.angle_gamma   90.00
#
_symmetry.space_group_name_H-M   'P 1'
#
loop_
_entity.id
_entity.type
_entity.pdbx_description
1 polymer ?
#
loop_
_entity_poly.entity_id
_entity_poly.type
_entity_poly.pdbx_seq_one_letter_code
_entity_poly.pdbx_strand_id
1 'polypeptide(L)'
;MKVLVLGGDGFCGWPTTLHLSDSGHDVIVVDNLSRREIDLELEVESLTPIRPMGERIRTWKELTGKDIGFVHLDLAEEYERFLELLRHERPDAIVHFGEQRAAPYSMRNATAKRYTVDNNVRGTHNVLVAIVESGLDIALVHLGTMGVYGYGWSGSAPIPEGYLTVKVPTPDGEIEREILHPANPGSVYHMTKTLDQLLFAFYAKNDRLRITDLHQGIVWGTQTPQTIRDERLINRFDYDGDYGTVLNRFLMQAAIGHPLTVHGTGGQTRAFIHIRDTVRCIQIALENPPARGEQVSVFNQVTETYRVIELAELIAKETGVAIANLPNPRKEAVENELNVSRDRFIALGLDSTTLNEGLLEEIRDIANKYSYRADTTKIIARSVWNQGMETSPDLVRKPS
;
A
#
# COMPACT_ATOMS: atom_id res chain seq x y z
N MET A 1 10.00 17.35 -13.52
CA MET A 1 9.06 17.86 -12.49
C MET A 1 9.74 17.84 -11.14
N LYS A 2 9.38 18.77 -10.26
CA LYS A 2 9.70 18.67 -8.84
C LYS A 2 8.56 17.90 -8.14
N VAL A 3 8.89 16.82 -7.45
CA VAL A 3 7.91 15.90 -6.83
C VAL A 3 8.21 15.76 -5.34
N LEU A 4 7.20 16.02 -4.48
CA LEU A 4 7.25 15.65 -3.08
C LEU A 4 6.72 14.23 -2.90
N VAL A 5 7.50 13.36 -2.24
CA VAL A 5 7.10 12.00 -1.88
C VAL A 5 6.83 11.94 -0.39
N LEU A 6 5.56 12.01 0.00
CA LEU A 6 5.11 11.95 1.40
C LEU A 6 5.08 10.48 1.84
N GLY A 7 5.77 10.15 2.93
CA GLY A 7 5.95 8.77 3.37
C GLY A 7 7.04 8.02 2.59
N GLY A 8 8.10 8.72 2.18
CA GLY A 8 9.15 8.19 1.31
C GLY A 8 10.11 7.19 1.99
N ASP A 9 10.10 7.00 3.31
CA ASP A 9 10.85 5.94 4.01
C ASP A 9 10.10 4.60 4.02
N GLY A 10 8.82 4.62 3.61
CA GLY A 10 7.93 3.45 3.62
C GLY A 10 8.24 2.43 2.52
N PHE A 11 7.50 1.29 2.60
CA PHE A 11 7.65 0.14 1.70
C PHE A 11 7.46 0.49 0.21
N CYS A 12 6.45 1.28 -0.14
CA CYS A 12 6.23 1.77 -1.50
C CYS A 12 6.93 3.12 -1.75
N GLY A 13 7.09 3.94 -0.71
CA GLY A 13 7.64 5.28 -0.82
C GLY A 13 9.11 5.30 -1.25
N TRP A 14 9.95 4.46 -0.66
CA TRP A 14 11.37 4.44 -0.99
C TRP A 14 11.68 3.99 -2.42
N PRO A 15 11.15 2.85 -2.91
CA PRO A 15 11.34 2.47 -4.30
C PRO A 15 10.81 3.51 -5.29
N THR A 16 9.67 4.14 -4.98
CA THR A 16 9.11 5.24 -5.79
C THR A 16 10.03 6.44 -5.82
N THR A 17 10.57 6.85 -4.67
CA THR A 17 11.55 7.94 -4.56
C THR A 17 12.75 7.72 -5.47
N LEU A 18 13.34 6.53 -5.42
CA LEU A 18 14.48 6.18 -6.25
C LEU A 18 14.12 6.12 -7.74
N HIS A 19 12.97 5.52 -8.07
CA HIS A 19 12.51 5.41 -9.45
C HIS A 19 12.26 6.78 -10.09
N LEU A 20 11.58 7.68 -9.39
CA LEU A 20 11.31 9.04 -9.88
C LEU A 20 12.61 9.85 -10.04
N SER A 21 13.53 9.76 -9.06
CA SER A 21 14.85 10.39 -9.18
C SER A 21 15.64 9.83 -10.35
N ASP A 22 15.62 8.51 -10.55
CA ASP A 22 16.28 7.85 -11.69
C ASP A 22 15.71 8.32 -13.04
N SER A 23 14.39 8.53 -13.10
CA SER A 23 13.67 9.04 -14.26
C SER A 23 13.86 10.54 -14.51
N GLY A 24 14.69 11.23 -13.70
CA GLY A 24 15.06 12.63 -13.93
C GLY A 24 14.15 13.66 -13.27
N HIS A 25 13.33 13.25 -12.29
CA HIS A 25 12.57 14.18 -11.45
C HIS A 25 13.45 14.73 -10.32
N ASP A 26 13.19 15.97 -9.91
CA ASP A 26 13.70 16.57 -8.68
C ASP A 26 12.82 16.10 -7.51
N VAL A 27 13.37 15.27 -6.62
CA VAL A 27 12.57 14.54 -5.62
C VAL A 27 12.94 14.98 -4.21
N ILE A 28 11.92 15.31 -3.42
CA ILE A 28 12.05 15.58 -1.99
C ILE A 28 11.17 14.59 -1.22
N VAL A 29 11.78 13.84 -0.32
CA VAL A 29 11.08 12.97 0.62
C VAL A 29 10.62 13.79 1.82
N VAL A 30 9.34 13.63 2.19
CA VAL A 30 8.76 14.16 3.44
C VAL A 30 8.28 12.97 4.26
N ASP A 31 8.85 12.78 5.45
CA ASP A 31 8.53 11.61 6.29
C ASP A 31 8.79 11.93 7.76
N ASN A 32 7.94 11.47 8.67
CA ASN A 32 8.13 11.59 10.12
C ASN A 32 8.82 10.37 10.72
N LEU A 33 9.16 9.36 9.90
CA LEU A 33 9.79 8.10 10.28
C LEU A 33 8.96 7.25 11.28
N SER A 34 7.67 7.53 11.43
CA SER A 34 6.79 6.83 12.37
C SER A 34 6.71 5.32 12.14
N ARG A 35 6.93 4.86 10.89
CA ARG A 35 6.98 3.41 10.64
C ARG A 35 8.14 2.72 11.36
N ARG A 36 9.26 3.42 11.57
CA ARG A 36 10.41 2.91 12.35
C ARG A 36 10.10 2.90 13.84
N GLU A 37 9.37 3.90 14.34
CA GLU A 37 8.91 3.95 15.72
C GLU A 37 7.91 2.84 16.02
N ILE A 38 7.01 2.54 15.09
CA ILE A 38 6.10 1.40 15.18
C ILE A 38 6.86 0.07 15.19
N ASP A 39 7.98 -0.07 14.48
CA ASP A 39 8.85 -1.25 14.59
C ASP A 39 9.32 -1.45 16.04
N LEU A 40 9.76 -0.37 16.69
CA LEU A 40 10.19 -0.42 18.10
C LEU A 40 9.01 -0.75 19.04
N GLU A 41 7.83 -0.13 18.83
CA GLU A 41 6.61 -0.42 19.60
C GLU A 41 6.22 -1.90 19.53
N LEU A 42 6.32 -2.49 18.34
CA LEU A 42 5.98 -3.88 18.09
C LEU A 42 7.10 -4.85 18.44
N GLU A 43 8.28 -4.32 18.76
CA GLU A 43 9.51 -5.10 18.93
C GLU A 43 9.79 -5.99 17.72
N VAL A 44 9.63 -5.45 16.53
CA VAL A 44 9.91 -6.12 15.25
C VAL A 44 10.97 -5.35 14.47
N GLU A 45 11.61 -6.03 13.55
CA GLU A 45 12.50 -5.40 12.57
C GLU A 45 12.11 -5.85 11.16
N SER A 46 12.39 -5.02 10.18
CA SER A 46 12.37 -5.47 8.80
C SER A 46 13.36 -6.63 8.62
N LEU A 47 12.99 -7.65 7.86
CA LEU A 47 13.90 -8.76 7.54
C LEU A 47 15.19 -8.23 6.88
N THR A 48 15.07 -7.25 5.99
CA THR A 48 16.18 -6.53 5.39
C THR A 48 16.68 -5.40 6.30
N PRO A 49 18.02 -5.17 6.40
CA PRO A 49 18.57 -4.10 7.25
C PRO A 49 18.38 -2.73 6.61
N ILE A 50 17.39 -1.97 7.10
CA ILE A 50 17.09 -0.63 6.59
C ILE A 50 18.05 0.41 7.18
N ARG A 51 18.82 1.06 6.32
CA ARG A 51 19.77 2.11 6.72
C ARG A 51 19.06 3.42 7.07
N PRO A 52 19.68 4.30 7.88
CA PRO A 52 19.16 5.65 8.12
C PRO A 52 18.95 6.42 6.81
N MET A 53 17.93 7.28 6.74
CA MET A 53 17.57 8.02 5.53
C MET A 53 18.74 8.81 4.96
N GLY A 54 19.52 9.49 5.80
CA GLY A 54 20.69 10.25 5.35
C GLY A 54 21.79 9.38 4.71
N GLU A 55 21.97 8.12 5.14
CA GLU A 55 22.89 7.18 4.50
C GLU A 55 22.36 6.74 3.13
N ARG A 56 21.08 6.40 3.05
CA ARG A 56 20.41 5.97 1.80
C ARG A 56 20.50 7.05 0.73
N ILE A 57 20.23 8.31 1.08
CA ILE A 57 20.30 9.46 0.17
C ILE A 57 21.74 9.71 -0.29
N ARG A 58 22.73 9.70 0.62
CA ARG A 58 24.13 9.84 0.24
C ARG A 58 24.59 8.73 -0.71
N THR A 59 24.20 7.48 -0.43
CA THR A 59 24.50 6.35 -1.30
C THR A 59 23.92 6.54 -2.70
N TRP A 60 22.68 7.02 -2.80
CA TRP A 60 22.05 7.31 -4.08
C TRP A 60 22.81 8.37 -4.86
N LYS A 61 23.23 9.45 -4.19
CA LYS A 61 24.03 10.51 -4.80
C LYS A 61 25.40 10.00 -5.24
N GLU A 62 26.07 9.18 -4.42
CA GLU A 62 27.37 8.57 -4.77
C GLU A 62 27.28 7.72 -6.05
N LEU A 63 26.19 6.95 -6.21
CA LEU A 63 26.02 6.03 -7.33
C LEU A 63 25.53 6.71 -8.61
N THR A 64 24.74 7.78 -8.50
CA THR A 64 24.00 8.35 -9.65
C THR A 64 24.33 9.80 -9.95
N GLY A 65 24.96 10.49 -9.03
CA GLY A 65 25.16 11.94 -9.08
C GLY A 65 23.88 12.76 -8.81
N LYS A 66 22.73 12.11 -8.54
CA LYS A 66 21.43 12.75 -8.34
C LYS A 66 21.17 13.00 -6.86
N ASP A 67 20.69 14.20 -6.56
CA ASP A 67 20.27 14.56 -5.21
C ASP A 67 18.83 14.15 -4.93
N ILE A 68 18.56 13.76 -3.68
CA ILE A 68 17.22 13.59 -3.14
C ILE A 68 17.16 14.44 -1.87
N GLY A 69 16.18 15.35 -1.80
CA GLY A 69 15.92 16.13 -0.59
C GLY A 69 15.23 15.28 0.50
N PHE A 70 15.43 15.64 1.77
CA PHE A 70 14.71 15.02 2.89
C PHE A 70 14.27 16.07 3.89
N VAL A 71 12.98 16.06 4.22
CA VAL A 71 12.36 16.89 5.25
C VAL A 71 11.68 15.98 6.27
N HIS A 72 12.16 16.03 7.52
CA HIS A 72 11.49 15.38 8.64
C HIS A 72 10.30 16.21 9.05
N LEU A 73 9.07 15.70 8.83
CA LEU A 73 7.83 16.43 9.08
C LEU A 73 6.66 15.46 9.28
N ASP A 74 5.82 15.74 10.27
CA ASP A 74 4.56 15.06 10.53
C ASP A 74 3.39 15.80 9.87
N LEU A 75 2.77 15.16 8.86
CA LEU A 75 1.67 15.75 8.11
C LEU A 75 0.42 16.01 8.95
N ALA A 76 0.18 15.20 9.98
CA ALA A 76 -0.98 15.35 10.84
C ALA A 76 -0.80 16.47 11.88
N GLU A 77 0.44 16.70 12.35
CA GLU A 77 0.70 17.61 13.46
C GLU A 77 1.31 18.95 13.02
N GLU A 78 2.06 18.99 11.91
CA GLU A 78 2.88 20.13 11.52
C GLU A 78 2.35 20.85 10.26
N TYR A 79 1.07 21.18 10.25
CA TYR A 79 0.38 21.79 9.09
C TYR A 79 1.09 23.04 8.56
N GLU A 80 1.43 24.00 9.42
CA GLU A 80 2.04 25.27 9.01
C GLU A 80 3.40 25.05 8.32
N ARG A 81 4.22 24.15 8.86
CA ARG A 81 5.50 23.80 8.25
C ARG A 81 5.33 23.13 6.90
N PHE A 82 4.29 22.31 6.73
CA PHE A 82 3.99 21.70 5.44
C PHE A 82 3.54 22.74 4.41
N LEU A 83 2.68 23.68 4.80
CA LEU A 83 2.27 24.79 3.94
C LEU A 83 3.46 25.68 3.53
N GLU A 84 4.36 26.01 4.48
CA GLU A 84 5.60 26.74 4.19
C GLU A 84 6.49 25.97 3.20
N LEU A 85 6.63 24.66 3.38
CA LEU A 85 7.37 23.80 2.46
C LEU A 85 6.80 23.85 1.04
N LEU A 86 5.46 23.77 0.87
CA LEU A 86 4.84 23.88 -0.46
C LEU A 86 5.12 25.25 -1.10
N ARG A 87 5.01 26.33 -0.35
CA ARG A 87 5.28 27.69 -0.86
C ARG A 87 6.75 27.91 -1.24
N HIS A 88 7.67 27.31 -0.49
CA HIS A 88 9.11 27.38 -0.75
C HIS A 88 9.53 26.52 -1.96
N GLU A 89 9.17 25.25 -1.92
CA GLU A 89 9.63 24.26 -2.92
C GLU A 89 8.85 24.36 -4.22
N ARG A 90 7.59 24.80 -4.20
CA ARG A 90 6.70 24.93 -5.36
C ARG A 90 6.67 23.67 -6.23
N PRO A 91 6.30 22.51 -5.66
CA PRO A 91 6.32 21.27 -6.40
C PRO A 91 5.28 21.25 -7.52
N ASP A 92 5.56 20.52 -8.60
CA ASP A 92 4.62 20.25 -9.68
C ASP A 92 3.61 19.17 -9.28
N ALA A 93 4.06 18.22 -8.42
CA ALA A 93 3.23 17.10 -7.98
C ALA A 93 3.60 16.62 -6.57
N ILE A 94 2.63 15.97 -5.94
CA ILE A 94 2.77 15.25 -4.67
C ILE A 94 2.38 13.78 -4.88
N VAL A 95 3.23 12.85 -4.41
CA VAL A 95 2.88 11.44 -4.25
C VAL A 95 2.68 11.15 -2.77
N HIS A 96 1.48 10.73 -2.38
CA HIS A 96 1.11 10.62 -0.97
C HIS A 96 1.01 9.17 -0.50
N PHE A 97 2.02 8.74 0.28
CA PHE A 97 2.06 7.47 1.02
C PHE A 97 2.07 7.69 2.55
N GLY A 98 2.05 8.93 3.02
CA GLY A 98 2.28 9.31 4.42
C GLY A 98 1.17 8.89 5.36
N GLU A 99 0.79 7.61 5.35
CA GLU A 99 -0.28 7.04 6.13
C GLU A 99 0.09 5.70 6.75
N GLN A 100 -0.54 5.38 7.89
CA GLN A 100 -0.49 4.05 8.47
C GLN A 100 -1.26 3.08 7.54
N ARG A 101 -0.54 2.13 6.93
CA ARG A 101 -0.99 1.29 5.80
C ARG A 101 -1.49 -0.11 6.17
N ALA A 102 -1.38 -0.52 7.43
CA ALA A 102 -1.60 -1.90 7.82
C ALA A 102 -2.99 -2.12 8.43
N ALA A 103 -3.83 -2.89 7.73
CA ALA A 103 -5.14 -3.26 8.23
C ALA A 103 -5.06 -4.03 9.57
N PRO A 104 -4.16 -5.04 9.76
CA PRO A 104 -4.02 -5.71 11.05
C PRO A 104 -3.60 -4.77 12.18
N TYR A 105 -2.60 -3.91 11.98
CA TYR A 105 -2.19 -2.94 12.99
C TYR A 105 -3.36 -2.03 13.40
N SER A 106 -4.12 -1.52 12.42
CA SER A 106 -5.28 -0.66 12.68
C SER A 106 -6.39 -1.32 13.54
N MET A 107 -6.36 -2.64 13.68
CA MET A 107 -7.35 -3.43 14.45
C MET A 107 -6.74 -4.03 15.73
N ARG A 108 -5.50 -3.70 16.08
CA ARG A 108 -4.75 -4.30 17.18
C ARG A 108 -5.34 -3.95 18.56
N ASN A 109 -5.57 -2.67 18.80
CA ASN A 109 -6.10 -2.15 20.07
C ASN A 109 -6.70 -0.74 19.89
N ALA A 110 -7.21 -0.14 20.95
CA ALA A 110 -7.80 1.19 20.90
C ALA A 110 -6.80 2.29 20.49
N THR A 111 -5.55 2.20 20.95
CA THR A 111 -4.49 3.15 20.59
C THR A 111 -4.17 3.10 19.11
N ALA A 112 -3.95 1.92 18.55
CA ALA A 112 -3.69 1.74 17.12
C ALA A 112 -4.87 2.20 16.23
N LYS A 113 -6.12 1.95 16.68
CA LYS A 113 -7.32 2.44 15.99
C LYS A 113 -7.36 3.97 15.92
N ARG A 114 -7.13 4.64 17.05
CA ARG A 114 -7.15 6.11 17.14
C ARG A 114 -5.98 6.70 16.32
N TYR A 115 -4.78 6.21 16.55
CA TYR A 115 -3.60 6.62 15.78
C TYR A 115 -3.84 6.52 14.27
N THR A 116 -4.42 5.41 13.78
CA THR A 116 -4.69 5.24 12.36
C THR A 116 -5.64 6.32 11.82
N VAL A 117 -6.70 6.68 12.56
CA VAL A 117 -7.62 7.74 12.14
C VAL A 117 -6.97 9.11 12.20
N ASP A 118 -6.33 9.43 13.32
CA ASP A 118 -5.74 10.75 13.58
C ASP A 118 -4.60 11.02 12.57
N ASN A 119 -3.73 10.03 12.32
CA ASN A 119 -2.63 10.16 11.37
C ASN A 119 -3.14 10.23 9.91
N ASN A 120 -3.97 9.29 9.49
CA ASN A 120 -4.34 9.16 8.08
C ASN A 120 -5.28 10.29 7.64
N VAL A 121 -6.45 10.41 8.29
CA VAL A 121 -7.49 11.35 7.85
C VAL A 121 -7.03 12.80 8.05
N ARG A 122 -6.45 13.12 9.22
CA ARG A 122 -5.95 14.45 9.48
C ARG A 122 -4.77 14.82 8.58
N GLY A 123 -3.83 13.89 8.39
CA GLY A 123 -2.68 14.09 7.49
C GLY A 123 -3.10 14.34 6.05
N THR A 124 -3.97 13.49 5.48
CA THR A 124 -4.51 13.67 4.13
C THR A 124 -5.29 14.97 4.00
N HIS A 125 -6.14 15.31 4.99
CA HIS A 125 -6.88 16.57 4.96
C HIS A 125 -5.94 17.80 5.01
N ASN A 126 -4.91 17.76 5.84
CA ASN A 126 -3.89 18.82 5.89
C ASN A 126 -3.18 19.00 4.54
N VAL A 127 -2.86 17.89 3.83
CA VAL A 127 -2.27 17.95 2.49
C VAL A 127 -3.19 18.68 1.52
N LEU A 128 -4.48 18.36 1.50
CA LEU A 128 -5.47 18.99 0.61
C LEU A 128 -5.64 20.49 0.90
N VAL A 129 -5.80 20.85 2.18
CA VAL A 129 -5.93 22.24 2.59
C VAL A 129 -4.67 23.03 2.24
N ALA A 130 -3.47 22.48 2.47
CA ALA A 130 -2.22 23.13 2.15
C ALA A 130 -2.04 23.35 0.64
N ILE A 131 -2.47 22.40 -0.21
CA ILE A 131 -2.47 22.60 -1.67
C ILE A 131 -3.35 23.80 -2.03
N VAL A 132 -4.59 23.87 -1.50
CA VAL A 132 -5.52 24.99 -1.75
C VAL A 132 -4.91 26.30 -1.27
N GLU A 133 -4.44 26.40 -0.02
CA GLU A 133 -3.88 27.62 0.56
C GLU A 133 -2.55 28.06 -0.05
N SER A 134 -1.79 27.14 -0.61
CA SER A 134 -0.56 27.49 -1.35
C SER A 134 -0.84 28.30 -2.60
N GLY A 135 -2.04 28.15 -3.20
CA GLY A 135 -2.42 28.73 -4.48
C GLY A 135 -1.68 28.13 -5.68
N LEU A 136 -0.96 27.02 -5.49
CA LEU A 136 -0.19 26.35 -6.54
C LEU A 136 -1.04 25.34 -7.30
N ASP A 137 -0.68 25.06 -8.56
CA ASP A 137 -1.30 24.02 -9.38
C ASP A 137 -0.52 22.70 -9.22
N ILE A 138 -0.79 21.99 -8.13
CA ILE A 138 -0.12 20.75 -7.77
C ILE A 138 -1.01 19.55 -8.12
N ALA A 139 -0.46 18.57 -8.85
CA ALA A 139 -1.12 17.29 -9.05
C ALA A 139 -0.89 16.37 -7.85
N LEU A 140 -1.95 15.80 -7.28
CA LEU A 140 -1.87 14.84 -6.19
C LEU A 140 -2.09 13.43 -6.71
N VAL A 141 -1.12 12.54 -6.49
CA VAL A 141 -1.25 11.09 -6.68
C VAL A 141 -1.26 10.45 -5.30
N HIS A 142 -2.38 9.84 -4.95
CA HIS A 142 -2.58 9.20 -3.65
C HIS A 142 -2.54 7.68 -3.80
N LEU A 143 -1.98 6.98 -2.82
CA LEU A 143 -2.00 5.53 -2.76
C LEU A 143 -3.17 5.05 -1.90
N GLY A 144 -4.30 4.81 -2.56
CA GLY A 144 -5.50 4.19 -1.99
C GLY A 144 -5.38 2.69 -1.81
N THR A 145 -6.48 1.98 -1.73
CA THR A 145 -6.50 0.52 -1.56
C THR A 145 -7.76 -0.12 -2.15
N MET A 146 -7.61 -1.31 -2.72
CA MET A 146 -8.75 -2.18 -3.08
C MET A 146 -9.65 -2.52 -1.89
N GLY A 147 -9.13 -2.39 -0.67
CA GLY A 147 -9.89 -2.65 0.56
C GLY A 147 -11.08 -1.70 0.80
N VAL A 148 -11.17 -0.58 0.09
CA VAL A 148 -12.33 0.31 0.14
C VAL A 148 -13.59 -0.34 -0.42
N TYR A 149 -13.46 -1.21 -1.42
CA TYR A 149 -14.56 -1.95 -2.02
C TYR A 149 -15.10 -3.09 -1.14
N GLY A 150 -14.30 -3.52 -0.14
CA GLY A 150 -14.59 -4.72 0.64
C GLY A 150 -14.32 -6.01 -0.14
N TYR A 151 -14.53 -7.13 0.51
CA TYR A 151 -14.30 -8.45 -0.08
C TYR A 151 -15.61 -9.22 -0.15
N GLY A 152 -15.97 -9.69 -1.36
CA GLY A 152 -17.16 -10.52 -1.58
C GLY A 152 -18.47 -9.76 -1.80
N TRP A 153 -18.42 -8.49 -2.14
CA TRP A 153 -19.63 -7.67 -2.37
C TRP A 153 -20.22 -7.83 -3.76
N SER A 154 -19.37 -8.02 -4.76
CA SER A 154 -19.79 -7.95 -6.16
C SER A 154 -20.21 -9.29 -6.78
N GLY A 155 -20.04 -10.41 -6.08
CA GLY A 155 -20.16 -11.71 -6.73
C GLY A 155 -19.21 -11.81 -7.92
N SER A 156 -19.72 -12.21 -9.09
CA SER A 156 -18.94 -12.29 -10.33
C SER A 156 -18.84 -10.96 -11.11
N ALA A 157 -19.53 -9.89 -10.66
CA ALA A 157 -19.49 -8.61 -11.34
C ALA A 157 -18.11 -7.93 -11.16
N PRO A 158 -17.51 -7.36 -12.21
CA PRO A 158 -16.23 -6.68 -12.08
C PRO A 158 -16.36 -5.42 -11.23
N ILE A 159 -15.38 -5.21 -10.34
CA ILE A 159 -15.23 -3.97 -9.60
C ILE A 159 -14.67 -2.93 -10.57
N PRO A 160 -15.39 -1.83 -10.83
CA PRO A 160 -14.95 -0.79 -11.75
C PRO A 160 -13.82 0.06 -11.14
N GLU A 161 -13.25 0.94 -11.95
CA GLU A 161 -12.23 1.89 -11.50
C GLU A 161 -12.88 3.13 -10.85
N GLY A 162 -13.29 2.97 -9.60
CA GLY A 162 -13.78 4.02 -8.70
C GLY A 162 -15.26 4.39 -8.88
N TYR A 163 -15.82 4.29 -10.07
CA TYR A 163 -17.18 4.77 -10.35
C TYR A 163 -18.08 3.68 -10.91
N LEU A 164 -19.37 3.79 -10.61
CA LEU A 164 -20.41 2.88 -11.04
C LEU A 164 -21.54 3.66 -11.69
N THR A 165 -21.92 3.28 -12.93
CA THR A 165 -23.13 3.80 -13.57
C THR A 165 -24.35 3.07 -13.01
N VAL A 166 -25.27 3.82 -12.44
CA VAL A 166 -26.52 3.30 -11.88
C VAL A 166 -27.72 3.90 -12.59
N LYS A 167 -28.78 3.12 -12.71
CA LYS A 167 -30.10 3.57 -13.18
C LYS A 167 -30.95 3.98 -11.99
N VAL A 168 -31.39 5.22 -11.99
CA VAL A 168 -32.22 5.80 -10.92
C VAL A 168 -33.63 6.02 -11.45
N PRO A 169 -34.65 5.38 -10.89
CA PRO A 169 -36.04 5.64 -11.27
C PRO A 169 -36.45 7.05 -10.85
N THR A 170 -37.13 7.75 -11.73
CA THR A 170 -37.71 9.07 -11.47
C THR A 170 -39.18 9.08 -11.92
N PRO A 171 -40.00 10.09 -11.51
CA PRO A 171 -41.37 10.20 -11.98
C PRO A 171 -41.53 10.27 -13.52
N ASP A 172 -40.52 10.79 -14.22
CA ASP A 172 -40.51 10.97 -15.65
C ASP A 172 -39.81 9.86 -16.42
N GLY A 173 -39.43 8.77 -15.74
CA GLY A 173 -38.71 7.64 -16.32
C GLY A 173 -37.42 7.31 -15.60
N GLU A 174 -36.53 6.56 -16.23
CA GLU A 174 -35.24 6.13 -15.69
C GLU A 174 -34.12 7.04 -16.19
N ILE A 175 -33.23 7.47 -15.27
CA ILE A 175 -32.05 8.25 -15.65
C ILE A 175 -30.78 7.48 -15.24
N GLU A 176 -29.72 7.61 -16.02
CA GLU A 176 -28.40 7.09 -15.67
C GLU A 176 -27.61 8.13 -14.84
N ARG A 177 -26.94 7.64 -13.81
CA ARG A 177 -26.05 8.44 -12.96
C ARG A 177 -24.76 7.67 -12.72
N GLU A 178 -23.66 8.39 -12.82
CA GLU A 178 -22.37 7.90 -12.35
C GLU A 178 -22.22 8.28 -10.87
N ILE A 179 -21.91 7.31 -10.03
CA ILE A 179 -21.70 7.49 -8.60
C ILE A 179 -20.37 6.87 -8.18
N LEU A 180 -19.78 7.36 -7.10
CA LEU A 180 -18.65 6.69 -6.48
C LEU A 180 -19.10 5.26 -6.07
N HIS A 181 -18.30 4.25 -6.38
CA HIS A 181 -18.60 2.87 -6.02
C HIS A 181 -18.86 2.75 -4.52
N PRO A 182 -19.95 2.09 -4.07
CA PRO A 182 -20.25 1.95 -2.67
C PRO A 182 -19.10 1.29 -1.90
N ALA A 183 -18.63 1.96 -0.84
CA ALA A 183 -17.55 1.46 -0.02
C ALA A 183 -18.06 0.45 1.02
N ASN A 184 -17.23 -0.57 1.31
CA ASN A 184 -17.48 -1.57 2.33
C ASN A 184 -16.18 -1.90 3.10
N PRO A 185 -15.62 -0.95 3.86
CA PRO A 185 -14.31 -1.11 4.49
C PRO A 185 -14.32 -2.17 5.59
N GLY A 186 -13.36 -3.09 5.53
CA GLY A 186 -13.24 -4.20 6.48
C GLY A 186 -12.32 -3.92 7.68
N SER A 187 -11.73 -2.73 7.84
CA SER A 187 -10.89 -2.33 8.97
C SER A 187 -10.88 -0.83 9.16
N VAL A 188 -10.31 -0.34 10.28
CA VAL A 188 -10.13 1.10 10.51
C VAL A 188 -9.23 1.71 9.42
N TYR A 189 -8.16 1.04 9.00
CA TYR A 189 -7.34 1.48 7.87
C TYR A 189 -8.17 1.61 6.57
N HIS A 190 -8.93 0.59 6.20
CA HIS A 190 -9.77 0.67 5.00
C HIS A 190 -10.83 1.78 5.12
N MET A 191 -11.34 2.01 6.33
CA MET A 191 -12.27 3.11 6.60
C MET A 191 -11.60 4.48 6.37
N THR A 192 -10.36 4.70 6.85
CA THR A 192 -9.66 5.96 6.59
C THR A 192 -9.49 6.21 5.10
N LYS A 193 -9.08 5.17 4.34
CA LYS A 193 -8.99 5.26 2.88
C LYS A 193 -10.32 5.54 2.17
N THR A 194 -11.44 5.07 2.72
CA THR A 194 -12.78 5.44 2.24
C THR A 194 -13.09 6.91 2.53
N LEU A 195 -12.70 7.43 3.69
CA LEU A 195 -12.86 8.85 4.02
C LEU A 195 -12.01 9.74 3.09
N ASP A 196 -10.81 9.31 2.72
CA ASP A 196 -9.98 10.00 1.75
C ASP A 196 -10.68 10.18 0.40
N GLN A 197 -11.38 9.14 -0.11
CA GLN A 197 -12.16 9.25 -1.34
C GLN A 197 -13.22 10.37 -1.28
N LEU A 198 -13.88 10.53 -0.12
CA LEU A 198 -14.88 11.58 0.08
C LEU A 198 -14.22 12.97 0.15
N LEU A 199 -13.07 13.08 0.83
CA LEU A 199 -12.27 14.31 0.84
C LEU A 199 -11.83 14.68 -0.58
N PHE A 200 -11.31 13.73 -1.33
CA PHE A 200 -10.86 13.95 -2.72
C PHE A 200 -12.01 14.40 -3.62
N ALA A 201 -13.17 13.73 -3.55
CA ALA A 201 -14.34 14.12 -4.32
C ALA A 201 -14.79 15.55 -3.99
N PHE A 202 -14.74 15.94 -2.70
CA PHE A 202 -15.07 17.30 -2.26
C PHE A 202 -14.08 18.32 -2.84
N TYR A 203 -12.76 18.13 -2.64
CA TYR A 203 -11.74 19.09 -3.05
C TYR A 203 -11.54 19.17 -4.57
N ALA A 204 -11.70 18.06 -5.30
CA ALA A 204 -11.70 18.07 -6.76
C ALA A 204 -12.87 18.92 -7.32
N LYS A 205 -14.07 18.77 -6.73
CA LYS A 205 -15.26 19.49 -7.14
C LYS A 205 -15.23 20.97 -6.75
N ASN A 206 -14.89 21.30 -5.51
CA ASN A 206 -15.06 22.65 -4.96
C ASN A 206 -13.83 23.54 -5.18
N ASP A 207 -12.62 22.95 -5.03
CA ASP A 207 -11.35 23.70 -5.14
C ASP A 207 -10.61 23.37 -6.44
N ARG A 208 -11.18 22.48 -7.27
CA ARG A 208 -10.67 22.09 -8.59
C ARG A 208 -9.27 21.47 -8.51
N LEU A 209 -8.97 20.74 -7.44
CA LEU A 209 -7.72 20.02 -7.32
C LEU A 209 -7.63 18.87 -8.32
N ARG A 210 -6.43 18.61 -8.81
CA ARG A 210 -6.12 17.53 -9.73
C ARG A 210 -5.68 16.32 -8.92
N ILE A 211 -6.57 15.34 -8.76
CA ILE A 211 -6.34 14.20 -7.86
C ILE A 211 -6.46 12.89 -8.62
N THR A 212 -5.45 12.05 -8.48
CA THR A 212 -5.46 10.64 -8.91
C THR A 212 -5.39 9.75 -7.67
N ASP A 213 -6.36 8.85 -7.50
CA ASP A 213 -6.41 7.88 -6.41
C ASP A 213 -6.15 6.47 -6.94
N LEU A 214 -5.08 5.84 -6.47
CA LEU A 214 -4.63 4.52 -6.92
C LEU A 214 -5.12 3.44 -5.95
N HIS A 215 -6.18 2.72 -6.32
CA HIS A 215 -6.72 1.63 -5.50
C HIS A 215 -5.84 0.39 -5.63
N GLN A 216 -4.86 0.30 -4.72
CA GLN A 216 -3.80 -0.69 -4.77
C GLN A 216 -4.23 -2.05 -4.23
N GLY A 217 -3.88 -3.13 -4.96
CA GLY A 217 -3.86 -4.49 -4.47
C GLY A 217 -2.74 -4.73 -3.45
N ILE A 218 -2.60 -5.97 -2.99
CA ILE A 218 -1.51 -6.35 -2.09
C ILE A 218 -0.19 -6.30 -2.84
N VAL A 219 0.73 -5.45 -2.37
CA VAL A 219 2.05 -5.34 -2.98
C VAL A 219 2.94 -6.50 -2.54
N TRP A 220 3.58 -7.14 -3.50
CA TRP A 220 4.58 -8.17 -3.27
C TRP A 220 5.91 -7.80 -3.92
N GLY A 221 6.97 -8.54 -3.57
CA GLY A 221 8.31 -8.16 -3.96
C GLY A 221 8.89 -7.06 -3.09
N THR A 222 10.18 -6.85 -3.20
CA THR A 222 10.93 -5.85 -2.44
C THR A 222 11.93 -5.09 -3.28
N GLN A 223 12.24 -5.58 -4.48
CA GLN A 223 13.31 -5.06 -5.32
C GLN A 223 12.77 -4.33 -6.55
N THR A 224 13.44 -3.23 -6.85
CA THR A 224 13.34 -2.53 -8.12
C THR A 224 14.76 -2.39 -8.73
N PRO A 225 14.90 -2.06 -10.02
CA PRO A 225 16.21 -1.83 -10.63
C PRO A 225 17.08 -0.81 -9.89
N GLN A 226 16.45 0.08 -9.10
CA GLN A 226 17.15 1.09 -8.32
C GLN A 226 17.60 0.55 -6.95
N THR A 227 16.74 -0.19 -6.26
CA THR A 227 17.04 -0.67 -4.89
C THR A 227 18.10 -1.77 -4.86
N ILE A 228 18.37 -2.44 -5.99
CA ILE A 228 19.39 -3.49 -6.09
C ILE A 228 20.80 -2.97 -6.41
N ARG A 229 20.95 -1.66 -6.72
CA ARG A 229 22.25 -1.07 -7.09
C ARG A 229 23.26 -1.08 -5.96
N ASP A 230 22.78 -1.06 -4.71
CA ASP A 230 23.63 -1.13 -3.51
C ASP A 230 22.79 -1.66 -2.32
N GLU A 231 23.39 -2.47 -1.45
CA GLU A 231 22.71 -3.01 -0.26
C GLU A 231 22.22 -1.93 0.72
N ARG A 232 22.85 -0.75 0.73
CA ARG A 232 22.42 0.40 1.54
C ARG A 232 21.11 1.01 1.04
N LEU A 233 20.69 0.71 -0.21
CA LEU A 233 19.44 1.17 -0.82
C LEU A 233 18.29 0.16 -0.66
N ILE A 234 18.56 -0.99 -0.05
CA ILE A 234 17.59 -2.09 0.08
C ILE A 234 16.26 -1.61 0.64
N ASN A 235 15.16 -2.16 0.10
CA ASN A 235 13.82 -1.84 0.58
C ASN A 235 13.43 -2.67 1.80
N ARG A 236 12.42 -2.24 2.52
CA ARG A 236 11.83 -2.99 3.64
C ARG A 236 11.30 -4.34 3.18
N PHE A 237 11.42 -5.33 4.04
CA PHE A 237 10.79 -6.62 3.91
C PHE A 237 10.04 -6.93 5.21
N ASP A 238 8.81 -6.46 5.32
CA ASP A 238 7.95 -6.73 6.47
C ASP A 238 7.38 -8.15 6.37
N TYR A 239 7.51 -8.94 7.43
CA TYR A 239 7.08 -10.34 7.50
C TYR A 239 6.21 -10.65 8.71
N ASP A 240 6.13 -9.71 9.65
CA ASP A 240 5.35 -9.84 10.87
C ASP A 240 3.84 -9.89 10.61
N GLY A 241 3.07 -10.25 11.64
CA GLY A 241 1.63 -10.42 11.52
C GLY A 241 0.85 -9.13 11.32
N ASP A 242 1.42 -7.97 11.62
CA ASP A 242 0.76 -6.67 11.51
C ASP A 242 1.03 -6.00 10.14
N TYR A 243 2.29 -6.01 9.66
CA TYR A 243 2.71 -5.31 8.44
C TYR A 243 3.12 -6.22 7.28
N GLY A 244 3.40 -7.49 7.53
CA GLY A 244 3.81 -8.43 6.50
C GLY A 244 2.69 -8.71 5.50
N THR A 245 2.98 -8.56 4.20
CA THR A 245 2.05 -8.97 3.14
C THR A 245 2.10 -10.47 2.94
N VAL A 246 0.99 -11.08 2.53
CA VAL A 246 0.84 -12.54 2.55
C VAL A 246 1.92 -13.26 1.76
N LEU A 247 2.23 -12.81 0.55
CA LEU A 247 3.19 -13.49 -0.32
C LEU A 247 4.63 -13.34 0.20
N ASN A 248 5.04 -12.12 0.59
CA ASN A 248 6.35 -11.89 1.19
C ASN A 248 6.52 -12.70 2.49
N ARG A 249 5.47 -12.76 3.32
CA ARG A 249 5.47 -13.56 4.55
C ARG A 249 5.63 -15.06 4.25
N PHE A 250 4.93 -15.60 3.26
CA PHE A 250 5.07 -17.01 2.88
C PHE A 250 6.49 -17.34 2.42
N LEU A 251 7.09 -16.48 1.61
CA LEU A 251 8.47 -16.67 1.13
C LEU A 251 9.49 -16.60 2.28
N MET A 252 9.29 -15.69 3.24
CA MET A 252 10.11 -15.66 4.44
C MET A 252 9.90 -16.92 5.29
N GLN A 253 8.67 -17.35 5.52
CA GLN A 253 8.38 -18.58 6.25
C GLN A 253 9.06 -19.79 5.60
N ALA A 254 8.98 -19.90 4.28
CA ALA A 254 9.66 -20.95 3.52
C ALA A 254 11.19 -20.91 3.72
N ALA A 255 11.79 -19.72 3.68
CA ALA A 255 13.24 -19.55 3.86
C ALA A 255 13.78 -20.02 5.23
N ILE A 256 12.94 -19.97 6.27
CA ILE A 256 13.32 -20.45 7.61
C ILE A 256 12.75 -21.83 7.96
N GLY A 257 12.14 -22.54 6.99
CA GLY A 257 11.52 -23.84 7.21
C GLY A 257 10.28 -23.80 8.12
N HIS A 258 9.67 -22.63 8.31
CA HIS A 258 8.43 -22.47 9.08
C HIS A 258 7.21 -22.79 8.21
N PRO A 259 6.19 -23.51 8.73
CA PRO A 259 4.97 -23.76 7.96
C PRO A 259 4.33 -22.46 7.43
N LEU A 260 3.81 -22.50 6.20
CA LEU A 260 3.08 -21.37 5.61
C LEU A 260 1.75 -21.18 6.35
N THR A 261 1.57 -20.03 6.99
CA THR A 261 0.39 -19.78 7.83
C THR A 261 -0.76 -19.19 6.99
N VAL A 262 -1.81 -19.98 6.77
CA VAL A 262 -3.01 -19.61 6.02
C VAL A 262 -4.18 -19.38 6.98
N HIS A 263 -4.84 -18.22 6.92
CA HIS A 263 -6.01 -17.94 7.74
C HIS A 263 -7.28 -18.57 7.14
N GLY A 264 -8.03 -19.32 7.96
CA GLY A 264 -9.20 -20.08 7.54
C GLY A 264 -8.83 -21.18 6.53
N THR A 265 -9.65 -21.38 5.51
CA THR A 265 -9.41 -22.32 4.41
C THR A 265 -8.40 -21.78 3.38
N GLY A 266 -8.14 -20.46 3.39
CA GLY A 266 -7.39 -19.79 2.34
C GLY A 266 -8.20 -19.54 1.06
N GLY A 267 -9.52 -19.79 1.06
CA GLY A 267 -10.40 -19.55 -0.08
C GLY A 267 -10.64 -18.08 -0.43
N GLN A 268 -10.09 -17.16 0.37
CA GLN A 268 -10.21 -15.73 0.12
C GLN A 268 -9.35 -15.32 -1.09
N THR A 269 -9.99 -14.75 -2.10
CA THR A 269 -9.31 -14.16 -3.26
C THR A 269 -8.81 -12.76 -2.91
N ARG A 270 -7.58 -12.45 -3.33
CA ARG A 270 -6.94 -11.15 -3.16
C ARG A 270 -6.35 -10.67 -4.48
N ALA A 271 -6.31 -9.36 -4.64
CA ALA A 271 -5.65 -8.70 -5.76
C ALA A 271 -4.19 -8.40 -5.41
N PHE A 272 -3.30 -8.61 -6.36
CA PHE A 272 -1.85 -8.48 -6.18
C PHE A 272 -1.23 -7.58 -7.24
N ILE A 273 -0.15 -6.91 -6.86
CA ILE A 273 0.70 -6.14 -7.76
C ILE A 273 2.16 -6.23 -7.29
N HIS A 274 3.10 -6.32 -8.24
CA HIS A 274 4.52 -6.28 -7.92
C HIS A 274 4.99 -4.86 -7.60
N ILE A 275 5.99 -4.72 -6.72
CA ILE A 275 6.54 -3.41 -6.34
C ILE A 275 7.10 -2.62 -7.55
N ARG A 276 7.63 -3.29 -8.56
CA ARG A 276 8.09 -2.67 -9.83
C ARG A 276 6.93 -2.03 -10.59
N ASP A 277 5.78 -2.69 -10.62
CA ASP A 277 4.58 -2.17 -11.30
C ASP A 277 3.96 -1.04 -10.47
N THR A 278 4.00 -1.13 -9.13
CA THR A 278 3.55 -0.06 -8.25
C THR A 278 4.26 1.26 -8.58
N VAL A 279 5.59 1.26 -8.69
CA VAL A 279 6.34 2.49 -9.02
C VAL A 279 6.07 2.98 -10.45
N ARG A 280 5.86 2.06 -11.40
CA ARG A 280 5.46 2.39 -12.78
C ARG A 280 4.08 3.02 -12.84
N CYS A 281 3.09 2.47 -12.13
CA CYS A 281 1.75 3.04 -12.04
C CYS A 281 1.77 4.48 -11.52
N ILE A 282 2.60 4.77 -10.51
CA ILE A 282 2.74 6.12 -9.96
C ILE A 282 3.34 7.06 -11.00
N GLN A 283 4.37 6.64 -11.73
CA GLN A 283 4.93 7.43 -12.82
C GLN A 283 3.87 7.72 -13.90
N ILE A 284 3.12 6.70 -14.34
CA ILE A 284 2.04 6.86 -15.33
C ILE A 284 0.99 7.85 -14.81
N ALA A 285 0.61 7.78 -13.54
CA ALA A 285 -0.36 8.69 -12.94
C ALA A 285 0.17 10.15 -12.90
N LEU A 286 1.45 10.35 -12.61
CA LEU A 286 2.09 11.67 -12.65
C LEU A 286 2.16 12.26 -14.07
N GLU A 287 2.31 11.42 -15.07
CA GLU A 287 2.37 11.81 -16.48
C GLU A 287 0.97 12.09 -17.08
N ASN A 288 -0.09 11.57 -16.42
CA ASN A 288 -1.48 11.66 -16.89
C ASN A 288 -2.44 12.19 -15.79
N PRO A 289 -2.17 13.33 -15.17
CA PRO A 289 -3.05 13.88 -14.15
C PRO A 289 -4.37 14.36 -14.77
N PRO A 290 -5.51 14.29 -14.05
CA PRO A 290 -6.77 14.88 -14.53
C PRO A 290 -6.63 16.40 -14.72
N ALA A 291 -7.47 16.99 -15.57
CA ALA A 291 -7.53 18.43 -15.71
C ALA A 291 -8.18 19.08 -14.47
N ARG A 292 -7.94 20.38 -14.28
CA ARG A 292 -8.55 21.14 -13.18
C ARG A 292 -10.07 21.19 -13.30
N GLY A 293 -10.76 20.72 -12.29
CA GLY A 293 -12.22 20.67 -12.23
C GLY A 293 -12.82 19.41 -12.81
N GLU A 294 -12.02 18.47 -13.25
CA GLU A 294 -12.45 17.10 -13.49
C GLU A 294 -12.65 16.34 -12.18
N GLN A 295 -13.45 15.29 -12.23
CA GLN A 295 -13.56 14.38 -11.08
C GLN A 295 -12.25 13.66 -10.80
N VAL A 296 -12.13 13.10 -9.61
CA VAL A 296 -10.97 12.29 -9.20
C VAL A 296 -10.74 11.15 -10.21
N SER A 297 -9.54 11.04 -10.74
CA SER A 297 -9.16 9.89 -11.55
C SER A 297 -8.85 8.70 -10.64
N VAL A 298 -9.66 7.63 -10.72
CA VAL A 298 -9.41 6.42 -9.94
C VAL A 298 -8.88 5.32 -10.86
N PHE A 299 -7.81 4.65 -10.43
CA PHE A 299 -7.23 3.50 -11.14
C PHE A 299 -7.09 2.31 -10.19
N ASN A 300 -7.53 1.13 -10.62
CA ASN A 300 -7.26 -0.10 -9.89
C ASN A 300 -5.84 -0.60 -10.20
N GLN A 301 -4.99 -0.50 -9.21
CA GLN A 301 -3.57 -0.86 -9.28
C GLN A 301 -3.38 -2.33 -8.93
N VAL A 302 -3.70 -3.20 -9.89
CA VAL A 302 -3.76 -4.66 -9.75
C VAL A 302 -3.18 -5.32 -10.98
N THR A 303 -2.36 -6.37 -10.80
CA THR A 303 -1.86 -7.20 -11.89
C THR A 303 -2.64 -8.51 -12.02
N GLU A 304 -2.89 -9.19 -10.93
CA GLU A 304 -3.53 -10.52 -10.90
C GLU A 304 -4.29 -10.74 -9.60
N THR A 305 -5.17 -11.73 -9.60
CA THR A 305 -5.92 -12.16 -8.42
C THR A 305 -5.66 -13.63 -8.15
N TYR A 306 -5.46 -13.99 -6.87
CA TYR A 306 -5.25 -15.35 -6.42
C TYR A 306 -6.01 -15.64 -5.13
N ARG A 307 -6.43 -16.87 -4.95
CA ARG A 307 -6.80 -17.37 -3.62
C ARG A 307 -5.54 -17.53 -2.78
N VAL A 308 -5.65 -17.22 -1.50
CA VAL A 308 -4.51 -17.31 -0.58
C VAL A 308 -3.95 -18.73 -0.51
N ILE A 309 -4.83 -19.75 -0.60
CA ILE A 309 -4.40 -21.16 -0.60
C ILE A 309 -3.60 -21.52 -1.86
N GLU A 310 -3.97 -21.02 -3.03
CA GLU A 310 -3.24 -21.26 -4.29
C GLU A 310 -1.81 -20.74 -4.23
N LEU A 311 -1.60 -19.56 -3.61
CA LEU A 311 -0.26 -19.03 -3.36
C LEU A 311 0.54 -19.87 -2.38
N ALA A 312 -0.10 -20.35 -1.31
CA ALA A 312 0.56 -21.23 -0.35
C ALA A 312 0.96 -22.56 -1.01
N GLU A 313 0.09 -23.17 -1.80
CA GLU A 313 0.36 -24.41 -2.54
C GLU A 313 1.49 -24.24 -3.57
N LEU A 314 1.51 -23.11 -4.29
CA LEU A 314 2.59 -22.76 -5.22
C LEU A 314 3.95 -22.75 -4.51
N ILE A 315 4.06 -22.04 -3.40
CA ILE A 315 5.31 -21.94 -2.64
C ILE A 315 5.67 -23.25 -1.96
N ALA A 316 4.68 -23.97 -1.39
CA ALA A 316 4.90 -25.27 -0.77
C ALA A 316 5.44 -26.29 -1.76
N LYS A 317 4.93 -26.30 -2.99
CA LYS A 317 5.40 -27.18 -4.08
C LYS A 317 6.87 -26.94 -4.43
N GLU A 318 7.28 -25.67 -4.45
CA GLU A 318 8.66 -25.29 -4.79
C GLU A 318 9.65 -25.51 -3.64
N THR A 319 9.20 -25.36 -2.40
CA THR A 319 10.08 -25.32 -1.23
C THR A 319 10.00 -26.55 -0.34
N GLY A 320 8.97 -27.38 -0.49
CA GLY A 320 8.72 -28.56 0.34
C GLY A 320 8.19 -28.23 1.76
N VAL A 321 7.86 -26.96 2.05
CA VAL A 321 7.39 -26.54 3.37
C VAL A 321 5.90 -26.84 3.54
N ALA A 322 5.49 -27.26 4.73
CA ALA A 322 4.10 -27.57 5.05
C ALA A 322 3.21 -26.30 5.10
N ILE A 323 1.91 -26.49 4.84
CA ILE A 323 0.88 -25.46 5.02
C ILE A 323 0.18 -25.69 6.37
N ALA A 324 0.01 -24.64 7.17
CA ALA A 324 -0.71 -24.66 8.44
C ALA A 324 -1.90 -23.69 8.38
N ASN A 325 -3.11 -24.22 8.57
CA ASN A 325 -4.31 -23.40 8.65
C ASN A 325 -4.50 -22.85 10.08
N LEU A 326 -4.68 -21.52 10.17
CA LEU A 326 -4.95 -20.82 11.43
C LEU A 326 -6.40 -20.29 11.43
N PRO A 327 -7.04 -20.08 12.60
CA PRO A 327 -8.32 -19.39 12.68
C PRO A 327 -8.25 -18.04 11.96
N ASN A 328 -9.27 -17.72 11.14
CA ASN A 328 -9.31 -16.41 10.48
C ASN A 328 -9.79 -15.34 11.48
N PRO A 329 -8.97 -14.34 11.83
CA PRO A 329 -9.35 -13.28 12.76
C PRO A 329 -10.33 -12.28 12.15
N ARG A 330 -10.55 -12.30 10.84
CA ARG A 330 -11.38 -11.34 10.10
C ARG A 330 -12.83 -11.82 9.96
N LYS A 331 -13.77 -10.87 9.95
CA LYS A 331 -15.17 -11.13 9.55
C LYS A 331 -15.29 -11.02 8.03
N GLU A 332 -14.97 -12.07 7.33
CA GLU A 332 -15.12 -12.15 5.88
C GLU A 332 -15.70 -13.51 5.48
N ALA A 333 -16.22 -13.60 4.26
CA ALA A 333 -16.68 -14.87 3.71
C ALA A 333 -15.54 -15.87 3.64
N VAL A 334 -15.84 -17.16 3.81
CA VAL A 334 -14.87 -18.25 3.74
C VAL A 334 -14.22 -18.29 2.35
N GLU A 335 -15.00 -18.01 1.32
CA GLU A 335 -14.59 -17.89 -0.07
C GLU A 335 -15.21 -16.62 -0.66
N ASN A 336 -14.51 -16.00 -1.58
CA ASN A 336 -15.02 -14.89 -2.39
C ASN A 336 -14.40 -14.91 -3.78
N GLU A 337 -15.16 -14.42 -4.74
CA GLU A 337 -14.64 -14.08 -6.06
C GLU A 337 -14.25 -12.60 -6.07
N LEU A 338 -13.19 -12.27 -6.77
CA LEU A 338 -12.70 -10.91 -6.94
C LEU A 338 -12.31 -10.70 -8.39
N ASN A 339 -13.22 -10.10 -9.14
CA ASN A 339 -12.98 -9.63 -10.50
C ASN A 339 -12.76 -8.11 -10.47
N VAL A 340 -11.66 -7.63 -11.04
CA VAL A 340 -11.26 -6.22 -10.95
C VAL A 340 -10.93 -5.70 -12.34
N SER A 341 -11.60 -4.63 -12.76
CA SER A 341 -11.19 -3.90 -13.97
C SER A 341 -9.88 -3.14 -13.70
N ARG A 342 -8.94 -3.23 -14.68
CA ARG A 342 -7.63 -2.57 -14.67
C ARG A 342 -7.27 -1.98 -16.03
N ASP A 343 -8.27 -1.71 -16.84
CA ASP A 343 -8.11 -1.43 -18.26
C ASP A 343 -7.40 -0.11 -18.51
N ARG A 344 -7.55 0.86 -17.60
CA ARG A 344 -6.94 2.19 -17.74
C ARG A 344 -5.42 2.15 -17.71
N PHE A 345 -4.80 1.43 -16.77
CA PHE A 345 -3.34 1.30 -16.72
C PHE A 345 -2.79 0.55 -17.94
N ILE A 346 -3.49 -0.49 -18.40
CA ILE A 346 -3.12 -1.23 -19.62
C ILE A 346 -3.18 -0.29 -20.83
N ALA A 347 -4.25 0.51 -20.96
CA ALA A 347 -4.39 1.47 -22.04
C ALA A 347 -3.29 2.56 -22.02
N LEU A 348 -2.76 2.89 -20.85
CA LEU A 348 -1.65 3.83 -20.65
C LEU A 348 -0.25 3.18 -20.77
N GLY A 349 -0.20 1.89 -21.17
CA GLY A 349 1.05 1.19 -21.47
C GLY A 349 1.74 0.53 -20.28
N LEU A 350 1.00 0.20 -19.21
CA LEU A 350 1.55 -0.65 -18.16
C LEU A 350 1.73 -2.07 -18.69
N ASP A 351 2.98 -2.52 -18.75
CA ASP A 351 3.36 -3.91 -18.93
C ASP A 351 3.50 -4.57 -17.55
N SER A 352 2.57 -5.44 -17.23
CA SER A 352 2.40 -5.96 -15.87
C SER A 352 3.28 -7.17 -15.60
N THR A 353 3.93 -7.16 -14.45
CA THR A 353 4.73 -8.27 -13.92
C THR A 353 3.83 -9.31 -13.23
N THR A 354 3.92 -10.58 -13.63
CA THR A 354 3.14 -11.67 -13.06
C THR A 354 3.99 -12.62 -12.20
N LEU A 355 3.33 -13.40 -11.33
CA LEU A 355 4.00 -14.40 -10.48
C LEU A 355 4.77 -15.47 -11.28
N ASN A 356 4.39 -15.70 -12.54
CA ASN A 356 5.02 -16.70 -13.42
C ASN A 356 6.35 -16.25 -14.03
N GLU A 357 6.80 -15.01 -13.80
CA GLU A 357 8.00 -14.45 -14.44
C GLU A 357 9.29 -14.66 -13.62
N GLY A 358 9.35 -15.64 -12.74
CA GLY A 358 10.56 -16.01 -12.00
C GLY A 358 10.95 -15.06 -10.84
N LEU A 359 10.13 -14.02 -10.57
CA LEU A 359 10.42 -13.04 -9.52
C LEU A 359 10.24 -13.59 -8.10
N LEU A 360 9.60 -14.73 -7.93
CA LEU A 360 9.54 -15.42 -6.64
C LEU A 360 10.94 -15.85 -6.18
N GLU A 361 11.84 -16.22 -7.10
CA GLU A 361 13.22 -16.56 -6.77
C GLU A 361 13.97 -15.38 -6.15
N GLU A 362 13.80 -14.19 -6.73
CA GLU A 362 14.44 -12.96 -6.23
C GLU A 362 14.05 -12.65 -4.77
N ILE A 363 12.75 -12.82 -4.43
CA ILE A 363 12.27 -12.60 -3.05
C ILE A 363 12.75 -13.72 -2.13
N ARG A 364 12.75 -14.96 -2.63
CA ARG A 364 13.26 -16.12 -1.89
C ARG A 364 14.74 -15.94 -1.57
N ASP A 365 15.55 -15.45 -2.51
CA ASP A 365 16.97 -15.21 -2.31
C ASP A 365 17.23 -14.15 -1.24
N ILE A 366 16.45 -13.05 -1.24
CA ILE A 366 16.51 -12.04 -0.19
C ILE A 366 16.07 -12.64 1.15
N ALA A 367 14.97 -13.40 1.18
CA ALA A 367 14.49 -14.03 2.39
C ALA A 367 15.52 -15.00 2.96
N ASN A 368 16.16 -15.82 2.11
CA ASN A 368 17.23 -16.71 2.52
C ASN A 368 18.44 -15.94 3.06
N LYS A 369 18.88 -14.90 2.34
CA LYS A 369 20.06 -14.09 2.74
C LYS A 369 19.91 -13.48 4.13
N TYR A 370 18.72 -13.04 4.50
CA TYR A 370 18.45 -12.35 5.75
C TYR A 370 17.62 -13.19 6.75
N SER A 371 17.44 -14.48 6.49
CA SER A 371 16.65 -15.41 7.32
C SER A 371 17.03 -15.40 8.80
N TYR A 372 18.31 -15.19 9.10
CA TYR A 372 18.84 -15.10 10.47
C TYR A 372 18.28 -13.94 11.30
N ARG A 373 17.62 -12.96 10.66
CA ARG A 373 16.95 -11.83 11.32
C ARG A 373 15.47 -12.10 11.64
N ALA A 374 14.93 -13.23 11.17
CA ALA A 374 13.52 -13.56 11.37
C ALA A 374 13.23 -13.95 12.82
N ASP A 375 12.25 -13.29 13.43
CA ASP A 375 11.68 -13.68 14.73
C ASP A 375 10.34 -14.40 14.48
N THR A 376 10.34 -15.71 14.68
CA THR A 376 9.15 -16.56 14.47
C THR A 376 7.99 -16.20 15.40
N THR A 377 8.24 -15.59 16.55
CA THR A 377 7.20 -15.17 17.50
C THR A 377 6.36 -13.99 17.00
N LYS A 378 6.83 -13.30 15.98
CA LYS A 378 6.19 -12.12 15.38
C LYS A 378 5.35 -12.42 14.14
N ILE A 379 5.38 -13.65 13.61
CA ILE A 379 4.72 -14.03 12.36
C ILE A 379 3.19 -13.96 12.47
N ILE A 380 2.63 -14.32 13.64
CA ILE A 380 1.18 -14.39 13.83
C ILE A 380 0.63 -13.02 14.22
N ALA A 381 -0.37 -12.55 13.49
CA ALA A 381 -1.08 -11.31 13.79
C ALA A 381 -1.77 -11.39 15.16
N ARG A 382 -1.60 -10.34 15.97
CA ARG A 382 -2.27 -10.19 17.27
C ARG A 382 -3.53 -9.32 17.20
N SER A 383 -3.93 -8.91 16.02
CA SER A 383 -5.13 -8.09 15.80
C SER A 383 -6.40 -8.94 16.01
N VAL A 384 -7.35 -8.40 16.76
CA VAL A 384 -8.65 -9.03 17.00
C VAL A 384 -9.73 -8.21 16.31
N TRP A 385 -10.34 -8.76 15.25
CA TRP A 385 -11.42 -8.15 14.48
C TRP A 385 -12.78 -8.38 15.17
N ASN A 386 -12.88 -9.37 16.05
CA ASN A 386 -14.03 -9.71 16.84
C ASN A 386 -13.72 -9.59 18.33
N GLN A 387 -14.49 -8.81 19.08
CA GLN A 387 -14.51 -8.91 20.53
C GLN A 387 -15.08 -10.28 20.91
N GLY A 388 -14.30 -11.14 21.58
CA GLY A 388 -14.73 -12.45 22.07
C GLY A 388 -14.01 -13.68 21.48
N MET A 389 -13.11 -13.53 20.51
CA MET A 389 -12.18 -14.62 20.18
C MET A 389 -10.94 -14.48 21.05
N GLU A 390 -10.79 -15.34 22.04
CA GLU A 390 -9.51 -15.56 22.70
C GLU A 390 -8.52 -16.09 21.66
N THR A 391 -7.49 -15.32 21.38
CA THR A 391 -6.32 -15.82 20.64
C THR A 391 -5.59 -16.76 21.57
N SER A 392 -5.87 -18.06 21.49
CA SER A 392 -5.08 -19.05 22.19
C SER A 392 -3.67 -19.09 21.59
N PRO A 393 -2.62 -18.84 22.39
CA PRO A 393 -1.24 -18.93 21.91
C PRO A 393 -0.79 -20.36 21.61
N ASP A 394 -1.59 -21.38 21.94
CA ASP A 394 -1.16 -22.77 22.04
C ASP A 394 -1.46 -23.65 20.82
N LEU A 395 -1.74 -23.08 19.63
CA LEU A 395 -2.04 -23.87 18.43
C LEU A 395 -0.83 -24.23 17.55
N VAL A 396 0.38 -24.06 18.05
CA VAL A 396 1.56 -24.67 17.41
C VAL A 396 1.64 -26.12 17.87
N ARG A 397 0.89 -27.03 17.23
CA ARG A 397 1.13 -28.46 17.37
C ARG A 397 2.50 -28.77 16.80
N LYS A 398 3.42 -29.26 17.66
CA LYS A 398 4.66 -29.89 17.19
C LYS A 398 4.27 -31.07 16.28
N PRO A 399 4.94 -31.25 15.14
CA PRO A 399 4.77 -32.45 14.36
C PRO A 399 5.17 -33.65 15.20
N SER A 400 4.29 -34.65 15.24
CA SER A 400 4.54 -35.99 15.82
C SER A 400 5.51 -36.74 14.94
#